data_1a15c4fb301c5773a60b50e7578c9328
#
_entry.id   1a15c4fb301c5773a60b50e7578c9328
#
_cell.length_a   1.000
_cell.length_b   1.000
_cell.length_c   1.000
_cell.angle_alpha   90.00
_cell.angle_beta   90.00
_cell.angle_gamma   90.00
#
_symmetry.space_group_name_H-M   'P 1'
#
loop_
_entity.id
_entity.type
_entity.pdbx_description
1 polymer ?
#
loop_
_entity_poly.entity_id
_entity_poly.type
_entity_poly.pdbx_seq_one_letter_code
_entity_poly.pdbx_strand_id
1 'polypeptide(L)'
;MSDAGLSQENNAAVTIACMPVPWEEASRFGVVITDDTGKVTDFEEKPANPRSNLASMGIYIFTWKVLREALIKMRSVPGCDFGKHILPECLENGERLFAYEYNGYWKDVGTLGSYWQANMELIDIIPEFTFMKNFGRFTLTVLYFRLSTLQRML
;
A
#
# COMPACT_ATOMS: atom_id res chain seq x y z
N MET A 1 -1.41 -10.29 -13.50
CA MET A 1 -1.31 -11.13 -12.28
C MET A 1 -1.88 -10.33 -11.12
N SER A 2 -2.58 -10.95 -10.19
CA SER A 2 -2.96 -10.30 -8.94
C SER A 2 -1.86 -10.53 -7.91
N ASP A 3 -1.77 -9.65 -6.90
CA ASP A 3 -0.84 -9.77 -5.77
C ASP A 3 -0.98 -11.11 -5.01
N ALA A 4 -2.23 -11.61 -4.88
CA ALA A 4 -2.51 -12.94 -4.33
C ALA A 4 -1.96 -14.08 -5.20
N GLY A 5 -1.98 -13.94 -6.54
CA GLY A 5 -1.38 -14.91 -7.45
C GLY A 5 0.15 -14.98 -7.31
N LEU A 6 0.82 -13.83 -7.24
CA LEU A 6 2.26 -13.75 -7.04
C LEU A 6 2.69 -14.37 -5.69
N SER A 7 1.90 -14.14 -4.64
CA SER A 7 2.12 -14.72 -3.32
C SER A 7 2.10 -16.25 -3.33
N GLN A 8 1.15 -16.84 -4.06
CA GLN A 8 1.02 -18.30 -4.17
C GLN A 8 2.14 -18.92 -5.02
N GLU A 9 2.43 -18.35 -6.19
CA GLU A 9 3.44 -18.86 -7.12
C GLU A 9 4.85 -18.87 -6.50
N ASN A 10 5.22 -17.84 -5.76
CA ASN A 10 6.52 -17.73 -5.10
C ASN A 10 6.55 -18.36 -3.71
N ASN A 11 5.43 -18.92 -3.23
CA ASN A 11 5.29 -19.41 -1.86
C ASN A 11 5.80 -18.35 -0.87
N ALA A 12 5.36 -17.09 -1.07
CA ALA A 12 5.77 -15.95 -0.28
C ALA A 12 5.15 -16.01 1.12
N ALA A 13 5.96 -15.68 2.11
CA ALA A 13 5.48 -15.48 3.48
C ALA A 13 4.77 -14.12 3.62
N VAL A 14 5.29 -13.12 2.90
CA VAL A 14 4.72 -11.77 2.81
C VAL A 14 4.81 -11.27 1.38
N THR A 15 3.74 -10.65 0.88
CA THR A 15 3.75 -9.88 -0.36
C THR A 15 3.42 -8.42 -0.04
N ILE A 16 4.23 -7.51 -0.56
CA ILE A 16 4.11 -6.06 -0.35
C ILE A 16 3.68 -5.44 -1.68
N ALA A 17 2.51 -4.80 -1.71
CA ALA A 17 2.12 -4.01 -2.88
C ALA A 17 2.96 -2.72 -2.92
N CYS A 18 3.60 -2.49 -4.05
CA CYS A 18 4.54 -1.39 -4.27
C CYS A 18 4.22 -0.64 -5.56
N MET A 19 4.65 0.60 -5.64
CA MET A 19 4.56 1.41 -6.84
C MET A 19 5.83 2.25 -6.99
N PRO A 20 6.41 2.39 -8.19
CA PRO A 20 7.48 3.32 -8.42
C PRO A 20 6.97 4.77 -8.28
N VAL A 21 7.68 5.56 -7.49
CA VAL A 21 7.38 6.98 -7.28
C VAL A 21 8.54 7.85 -7.76
N PRO A 22 8.34 9.16 -8.00
CA PRO A 22 9.45 10.08 -8.21
C PRO A 22 10.48 10.01 -7.07
N TRP A 23 11.77 10.04 -7.40
CA TRP A 23 12.85 9.93 -6.41
C TRP A 23 12.75 10.98 -5.29
N GLU A 24 12.29 12.17 -5.63
CA GLU A 24 12.12 13.30 -4.71
C GLU A 24 11.05 13.01 -3.64
N GLU A 25 10.11 12.12 -3.96
CA GLU A 25 9.03 11.75 -3.05
C GLU A 25 9.32 10.46 -2.26
N ALA A 26 10.29 9.66 -2.68
CA ALA A 26 10.56 8.33 -2.12
C ALA A 26 10.81 8.37 -0.60
N SER A 27 11.45 9.43 -0.09
CA SER A 27 11.70 9.63 1.35
C SER A 27 10.45 9.76 2.21
N ARG A 28 9.28 9.96 1.61
CA ARG A 28 8.00 10.08 2.33
C ARG A 28 7.37 8.73 2.65
N PHE A 29 7.82 7.67 1.98
CA PHE A 29 7.25 6.33 2.02
C PHE A 29 8.20 5.31 2.64
N GLY A 30 7.65 4.16 3.01
CA GLY A 30 8.45 2.95 3.17
C GLY A 30 8.97 2.51 1.79
N VAL A 31 10.26 2.29 1.67
CA VAL A 31 10.92 1.96 0.41
C VAL A 31 11.36 0.51 0.41
N VAL A 32 11.02 -0.19 -0.66
CA VAL A 32 11.32 -1.60 -0.84
C VAL A 32 12.53 -1.76 -1.75
N ILE A 33 13.51 -2.54 -1.33
CA ILE A 33 14.67 -2.92 -2.12
C ILE A 33 14.51 -4.39 -2.51
N THR A 34 14.59 -4.67 -3.82
CA THR A 34 14.41 -6.02 -4.35
C THR A 34 15.63 -6.48 -5.12
N ASP A 35 15.76 -7.78 -5.27
CA ASP A 35 16.61 -8.39 -6.28
C ASP A 35 15.90 -8.49 -7.64
N ASP A 36 16.61 -9.04 -8.64
CA ASP A 36 16.11 -9.20 -10.02
C ASP A 36 14.89 -10.16 -10.11
N THR A 37 14.61 -10.93 -9.07
CA THR A 37 13.46 -11.84 -9.01
C THR A 37 12.22 -11.20 -8.36
N GLY A 38 12.33 -9.96 -7.89
CA GLY A 38 11.29 -9.27 -7.13
C GLY A 38 11.22 -9.69 -5.65
N LYS A 39 12.19 -10.50 -5.18
CA LYS A 39 12.32 -10.82 -3.77
C LYS A 39 12.85 -9.60 -3.02
N VAL A 40 12.19 -9.26 -1.91
CA VAL A 40 12.59 -8.15 -1.06
C VAL A 40 13.87 -8.54 -0.29
N THR A 41 14.90 -7.73 -0.45
CA THR A 41 16.19 -7.88 0.23
C THR A 41 16.31 -6.93 1.41
N ASP A 42 15.60 -5.79 1.37
CA ASP A 42 15.61 -4.81 2.45
C ASP A 42 14.35 -3.93 2.41
N PHE A 43 14.04 -3.29 3.53
CA PHE A 43 12.94 -2.35 3.67
C PHE A 43 13.37 -1.16 4.54
N GLU A 44 13.17 0.05 4.03
CA GLU A 44 13.53 1.29 4.70
C GLU A 44 12.30 2.15 4.95
N GLU A 45 11.95 2.39 6.20
CA GLU A 45 10.80 3.25 6.54
C GLU A 45 11.19 4.73 6.53
N LYS A 46 10.72 5.46 5.54
CA LYS A 46 10.94 6.91 5.35
C LYS A 46 12.42 7.31 5.44
N PRO A 47 13.27 6.71 4.61
CA PRO A 47 14.70 6.99 4.65
C PRO A 47 15.00 8.42 4.17
N ALA A 48 15.98 9.09 4.80
CA ALA A 48 16.43 10.41 4.35
C ALA A 48 17.11 10.35 2.96
N ASN A 49 17.78 9.24 2.65
CA ASN A 49 18.44 8.98 1.37
C ASN A 49 17.97 7.60 0.87
N PRO A 50 16.86 7.52 0.13
CA PRO A 50 16.30 6.25 -0.32
C PRO A 50 17.23 5.55 -1.32
N ARG A 51 17.43 4.23 -1.14
CA ARG A 51 18.20 3.36 -2.07
C ARG A 51 17.36 2.83 -3.23
N SER A 52 16.04 3.02 -3.19
CA SER A 52 15.09 2.62 -4.24
C SER A 52 13.98 3.66 -4.30
N ASN A 53 13.27 3.73 -5.42
CA ASN A 53 12.05 4.51 -5.56
C ASN A 53 10.78 3.65 -5.57
N LEU A 54 10.90 2.37 -5.23
CA LEU A 54 9.76 1.46 -5.12
C LEU A 54 9.08 1.65 -3.76
N ALA A 55 8.04 2.47 -3.74
CA ALA A 55 7.31 2.83 -2.53
C ALA A 55 6.31 1.74 -2.14
N SER A 56 6.28 1.39 -0.85
CA SER A 56 5.22 0.55 -0.29
C SER A 56 3.90 1.32 -0.25
N MET A 57 2.86 0.70 -0.77
CA MET A 57 1.49 1.25 -0.73
C MET A 57 0.79 1.07 0.62
N GLY A 58 1.45 0.44 1.60
CA GLY A 58 0.84 0.10 2.88
C GLY A 58 -0.16 -1.06 2.79
N ILE A 59 -0.13 -1.83 1.71
CA ILE A 59 -0.98 -2.99 1.46
C ILE A 59 -0.12 -4.24 1.48
N TYR A 60 -0.49 -5.20 2.34
CA TYR A 60 0.30 -6.39 2.58
C TYR A 60 -0.58 -7.64 2.55
N ILE A 61 -0.03 -8.74 2.00
CA ILE A 61 -0.60 -10.08 2.12
C ILE A 61 0.39 -10.91 2.93
N PHE A 62 -0.08 -11.47 4.04
CA PHE A 62 0.73 -12.32 4.91
C PHE A 62 0.20 -13.75 4.93
N THR A 63 1.12 -14.71 5.01
CA THR A 63 0.77 -16.03 5.55
C THR A 63 0.40 -15.87 7.02
N TRP A 64 -0.77 -16.39 7.43
CA TRP A 64 -1.30 -16.18 8.78
C TRP A 64 -0.32 -16.58 9.90
N LYS A 65 0.40 -17.69 9.70
CA LYS A 65 1.39 -18.16 10.67
C LYS A 65 2.46 -17.09 10.93
N VAL A 66 3.05 -16.55 9.86
CA VAL A 66 4.12 -15.53 9.92
C VAL A 66 3.61 -14.25 10.57
N LEU A 67 2.44 -13.76 10.16
CA LEU A 67 1.84 -12.57 10.75
C LEU A 67 1.60 -12.75 12.25
N ARG A 68 1.02 -13.88 12.65
CA ARG A 68 0.72 -14.16 14.05
C ARG A 68 1.99 -14.21 14.91
N GLU A 69 3.05 -14.86 14.44
CA GLU A 69 4.32 -14.95 15.15
C GLU A 69 4.97 -13.56 15.31
N ALA A 70 5.02 -12.76 14.24
CA ALA A 70 5.54 -11.41 14.28
C ALA A 70 4.75 -10.51 15.24
N LEU A 71 3.42 -10.55 15.20
CA LEU A 71 2.55 -9.75 16.10
C LEU A 71 2.71 -10.16 17.57
N ILE A 72 2.85 -11.46 17.87
CA ILE A 72 3.08 -11.93 19.22
C ILE A 72 4.44 -11.43 19.74
N LYS A 73 5.48 -11.50 18.92
CA LYS A 73 6.83 -11.04 19.28
C LYS A 73 6.84 -9.53 19.53
N MET A 74 6.15 -8.76 18.69
CA MET A 74 6.10 -7.31 18.78
C MET A 74 5.02 -6.77 19.76
N ARG A 75 4.30 -7.64 20.45
CA ARG A 75 3.19 -7.28 21.36
C ARG A 75 3.58 -6.26 22.43
N SER A 76 4.81 -6.30 22.90
CA SER A 76 5.32 -5.44 23.98
C SER A 76 5.94 -4.14 23.46
N VAL A 77 5.99 -3.93 22.13
CA VAL A 77 6.55 -2.72 21.52
C VAL A 77 5.47 -1.65 21.44
N PRO A 78 5.58 -0.54 22.20
CA PRO A 78 4.62 0.55 22.11
C PRO A 78 4.62 1.17 20.72
N GLY A 79 3.43 1.39 20.14
CA GLY A 79 3.31 1.97 18.79
C GLY A 79 3.87 1.07 17.70
N CYS A 80 3.70 -0.25 17.84
CA CYS A 80 4.13 -1.22 16.83
C CYS A 80 3.56 -0.83 15.45
N ASP A 81 4.44 -0.78 14.45
CA ASP A 81 4.17 -0.35 13.09
C ASP A 81 4.66 -1.42 12.10
N PHE A 82 3.94 -1.61 11.00
CA PHE A 82 4.30 -2.63 10.02
C PHE A 82 5.65 -2.35 9.34
N GLY A 83 5.87 -1.11 8.91
CA GLY A 83 7.10 -0.72 8.23
C GLY A 83 8.32 -0.71 9.14
N LYS A 84 8.16 -0.20 10.37
CA LYS A 84 9.29 -0.05 11.31
C LYS A 84 9.65 -1.32 12.06
N HIS A 85 8.69 -2.23 12.27
CA HIS A 85 8.88 -3.35 13.18
C HIS A 85 8.57 -4.70 12.53
N ILE A 86 7.38 -4.86 11.92
CA ILE A 86 6.91 -6.17 11.45
C ILE A 86 7.67 -6.63 10.20
N LEU A 87 7.83 -5.76 9.19
CA LEU A 87 8.52 -6.14 7.96
C LEU A 87 10.02 -6.38 8.18
N PRO A 88 10.76 -5.50 8.91
CA PRO A 88 12.15 -5.79 9.26
C PRO A 88 12.31 -7.09 10.05
N GLU A 89 11.44 -7.34 11.02
CA GLU A 89 11.44 -8.58 11.79
C GLU A 89 11.27 -9.82 10.90
N CYS A 90 10.36 -9.76 9.92
CA CYS A 90 10.17 -10.86 8.97
C CYS A 90 11.42 -11.07 8.10
N LEU A 91 12.09 -9.98 7.69
CA LEU A 91 13.35 -10.06 6.94
C LEU A 91 14.48 -10.68 7.77
N GLU A 92 14.64 -10.24 9.02
CA GLU A 92 15.65 -10.75 9.95
C GLU A 92 15.47 -12.25 10.27
N ASN A 93 14.21 -12.71 10.33
CA ASN A 93 13.88 -14.12 10.51
C ASN A 93 14.06 -14.96 9.23
N GLY A 94 14.49 -14.35 8.13
CA GLY A 94 14.73 -15.04 6.86
C GLY A 94 13.45 -15.43 6.12
N GLU A 95 12.32 -14.81 6.45
CA GLU A 95 11.07 -15.05 5.74
C GLU A 95 11.15 -14.58 4.28
N ARG A 96 10.37 -15.19 3.41
CA ARG A 96 10.35 -14.84 1.99
C ARG A 96 9.37 -13.72 1.73
N LEU A 97 9.87 -12.52 1.53
CA LEU A 97 9.11 -11.34 1.16
C LEU A 97 9.24 -11.08 -0.33
N PHE A 98 8.15 -10.72 -1.00
CA PHE A 98 8.13 -10.35 -2.41
C PHE A 98 7.42 -9.02 -2.61
N ALA A 99 7.91 -8.22 -3.55
CA ALA A 99 7.26 -7.02 -4.01
C ALA A 99 6.30 -7.35 -5.16
N TYR A 100 5.08 -6.86 -5.06
CA TYR A 100 4.13 -6.82 -6.16
C TYR A 100 4.05 -5.39 -6.70
N GLU A 101 4.59 -5.17 -7.88
CA GLU A 101 4.54 -3.86 -8.53
C GLU A 101 3.14 -3.62 -9.13
N TYR A 102 2.44 -2.67 -8.54
CA TYR A 102 1.11 -2.26 -8.98
C TYR A 102 1.21 -1.17 -10.05
N ASN A 103 0.54 -1.41 -11.19
CA ASN A 103 0.56 -0.52 -12.35
C ASN A 103 -0.79 0.18 -12.58
N GLY A 104 -1.51 0.51 -11.52
CA GLY A 104 -2.78 1.21 -11.58
C GLY A 104 -2.73 2.57 -10.90
N TYR A 105 -3.89 3.23 -10.82
CA TYR A 105 -4.01 4.46 -10.05
C TYR A 105 -3.88 4.20 -8.56
N TRP A 106 -2.95 4.89 -7.92
CA TRP A 106 -2.80 4.95 -6.47
C TRP A 106 -2.35 6.36 -6.06
N LYS A 107 -2.90 6.89 -5.00
CA LYS A 107 -2.55 8.21 -4.47
C LYS A 107 -2.49 8.18 -2.96
N ASP A 108 -1.34 8.56 -2.39
CA ASP A 108 -1.25 8.87 -0.98
C ASP A 108 -1.86 10.25 -0.71
N VAL A 109 -2.88 10.29 0.15
CA VAL A 109 -3.60 11.52 0.52
C VAL A 109 -3.20 12.03 1.92
N GLY A 110 -1.98 11.75 2.33
CA GLY A 110 -1.44 12.11 3.65
C GLY A 110 -1.20 13.62 3.84
N THR A 111 -1.35 14.46 2.83
CA THR A 111 -1.23 15.92 2.92
C THR A 111 -2.48 16.61 2.36
N LEU A 112 -2.75 17.85 2.80
CA LEU A 112 -3.87 18.65 2.25
C LEU A 112 -3.74 18.85 0.75
N GLY A 113 -2.52 19.05 0.24
CA GLY A 113 -2.28 19.21 -1.19
C GLY A 113 -2.58 17.95 -1.98
N SER A 114 -2.09 16.79 -1.56
CA SER A 114 -2.36 15.50 -2.22
C SER A 114 -3.84 15.10 -2.12
N TYR A 115 -4.49 15.39 -0.99
CA TYR A 115 -5.93 15.19 -0.82
C TYR A 115 -6.75 16.05 -1.79
N TRP A 116 -6.41 17.34 -1.90
CA TRP A 116 -7.08 18.26 -2.85
C TRP A 116 -6.85 17.79 -4.28
N GLN A 117 -5.61 17.48 -4.65
CA GLN A 117 -5.28 17.00 -5.98
C GLN A 117 -6.02 15.72 -6.35
N ALA A 118 -6.10 14.73 -5.45
CA ALA A 118 -6.86 13.51 -5.67
C ALA A 118 -8.35 13.78 -5.93
N ASN A 119 -8.93 14.78 -5.23
CA ASN A 119 -10.32 15.18 -5.48
C ASN A 119 -10.48 15.88 -6.85
N MET A 120 -9.51 16.69 -7.27
CA MET A 120 -9.55 17.33 -8.58
C MET A 120 -9.42 16.32 -9.71
N GLU A 121 -8.55 15.31 -9.57
CA GLU A 121 -8.38 14.24 -10.55
C GLU A 121 -9.68 13.42 -10.77
N LEU A 122 -10.57 13.32 -9.78
CA LEU A 122 -11.87 12.65 -9.91
C LEU A 122 -12.89 13.39 -10.79
N ILE A 123 -12.72 14.69 -10.96
CA ILE A 123 -13.64 15.55 -11.74
C ILE A 123 -13.10 15.86 -13.13
N ASP A 124 -11.95 15.33 -13.50
CA ASP A 124 -11.41 15.45 -14.84
C ASP A 124 -12.37 14.84 -15.89
N ILE A 125 -12.26 15.34 -17.14
CA ILE A 125 -13.12 14.88 -18.26
C ILE A 125 -12.97 13.37 -18.50
N ILE A 126 -11.74 12.84 -18.32
CA ILE A 126 -11.44 11.40 -18.36
C ILE A 126 -10.60 11.08 -17.12
N PRO A 127 -11.24 10.82 -15.97
CA PRO A 127 -10.49 10.52 -14.76
C PRO A 127 -9.80 9.15 -14.86
N GLU A 128 -8.54 9.07 -14.44
CA GLU A 128 -7.81 7.79 -14.34
C GLU A 128 -8.50 6.83 -13.36
N PHE A 129 -9.04 7.38 -12.28
CA PHE A 129 -9.84 6.65 -11.31
C PHE A 129 -11.28 7.14 -11.32
N THR A 130 -12.24 6.21 -11.34
CA THR A 130 -13.67 6.52 -11.26
C THR A 130 -14.39 5.57 -10.32
N PHE A 131 -15.22 6.12 -9.46
CA PHE A 131 -16.13 5.34 -8.61
C PHE A 131 -17.25 4.62 -9.41
N MET A 132 -17.43 4.98 -10.69
CA MET A 132 -18.51 4.46 -11.52
C MET A 132 -18.17 3.15 -12.25
N LYS A 133 -16.89 2.77 -12.32
CA LYS A 133 -16.44 1.52 -12.97
C LYS A 133 -16.24 0.43 -11.93
N ASN A 134 -17.10 -0.58 -11.94
CA ASN A 134 -16.91 -1.89 -11.32
C ASN A 134 -16.76 -1.98 -9.79
N PHE A 135 -17.07 -0.95 -9.05
CA PHE A 135 -17.17 -1.09 -7.60
C PHE A 135 -18.60 -1.50 -7.24
N GLY A 136 -18.73 -2.66 -6.60
CA GLY A 136 -20.00 -3.24 -6.23
C GLY A 136 -20.86 -2.36 -5.31
N ARG A 137 -21.96 -2.90 -4.82
CA ARG A 137 -23.03 -2.27 -4.01
C ARG A 137 -22.60 -1.21 -2.99
N PHE A 138 -21.36 -1.29 -2.47
CA PHE A 138 -20.88 -0.40 -1.41
C PHE A 138 -20.65 1.04 -1.90
N THR A 139 -20.12 1.23 -3.10
CA THR A 139 -19.86 2.58 -3.66
C THR A 139 -21.14 3.32 -4.00
N LEU A 140 -22.13 2.61 -4.54
CA LEU A 140 -23.47 3.18 -4.80
C LEU A 140 -24.16 3.64 -3.52
N THR A 141 -24.04 2.91 -2.42
CA THR A 141 -24.65 3.28 -1.13
C THR A 141 -24.05 4.57 -0.57
N VAL A 142 -22.73 4.77 -0.67
CA VAL A 142 -22.06 6.00 -0.20
C VAL A 142 -22.43 7.20 -1.07
N LEU A 143 -22.52 7.04 -2.38
CA LEU A 143 -22.96 8.09 -3.30
C LEU A 143 -24.43 8.50 -3.06
N TYR A 144 -25.31 7.54 -2.83
CA TYR A 144 -26.71 7.78 -2.51
C TYR A 144 -26.88 8.54 -1.19
N PHE A 145 -26.09 8.22 -0.19
CA PHE A 145 -26.11 8.90 1.10
C PHE A 145 -25.67 10.38 0.98
N ARG A 146 -24.66 10.68 0.16
CA ARG A 146 -24.22 12.06 -0.08
C ARG A 146 -25.22 12.89 -0.87
N LEU A 147 -25.83 12.32 -1.91
CA LEU A 147 -26.85 13.01 -2.71
C LEU A 147 -28.13 13.28 -1.89
N SER A 148 -28.54 12.33 -1.07
CA SER A 148 -29.71 12.53 -0.19
C SER A 148 -29.47 13.56 0.91
N THR A 149 -28.22 13.72 1.37
CA THR A 149 -27.86 14.75 2.36
C THR A 149 -27.81 16.15 1.74
N LEU A 150 -27.31 16.27 0.51
CA LEU A 150 -27.31 17.53 -0.24
C LEU A 150 -28.73 18.00 -0.62
N GLN A 151 -29.64 17.08 -0.97
CA GLN A 151 -31.06 17.43 -1.25
C GLN A 151 -31.85 17.88 -0.01
N ARG A 152 -31.36 17.58 1.19
CA ARG A 152 -32.00 18.07 2.44
C ARG A 152 -31.44 19.41 2.93
N MET A 153 -30.38 19.90 2.30
CA MET A 153 -29.74 21.17 2.65
C MET A 153 -30.05 22.29 1.65
N LEU A 154 -30.77 22.00 0.56
CA LEU A 154 -31.39 22.93 -0.40
C LEU A 154 -32.88 23.02 -0.17
#